data_ea47641af3b4cc833ca23794c7bc0a6f
#
_entry.id   ea47641af3b4cc833ca23794c7bc0a6f
#
_cell.length_a   1.000
_cell.length_b   1.000
_cell.length_c   1.000
_cell.angle_alpha   90.00
_cell.angle_beta   90.00
_cell.angle_gamma   90.00
#
_symmetry.space_group_name_H-M   'P 1'
#
loop_
_entity.id
_entity.type
_entity.pdbx_description
1 polymer ?
#
loop_
_entity_poly.entity_id
_entity_poly.type
_entity_poly.pdbx_seq_one_letter_code
_entity_poly.pdbx_strand_id
1 'polypeptide(L)' 'MDPDSPPPGSDSAGGTDLRREALIASLRQRFALADARGDAEAKQALFKEAVYLNLPPELWQEPPA' A
#
# COMPACT_ATOMS: atom_id res chain seq x y z
N MET A 1 -9.94 10.10 29.25
CA MET A 1 -9.36 9.16 28.28
C MET A 1 -10.41 8.82 27.23
N ASP A 2 -10.06 9.02 26.00
CA ASP A 2 -11.00 8.82 24.90
C ASP A 2 -11.06 7.34 24.55
N PRO A 3 -12.25 6.71 24.54
CA PRO A 3 -12.33 5.29 24.23
C PRO A 3 -11.91 4.95 22.79
N ASP A 4 -11.92 5.94 21.91
CA ASP A 4 -11.52 5.74 20.52
C ASP A 4 -10.02 5.92 20.30
N SER A 5 -9.32 6.42 21.29
CA SER A 5 -7.88 6.62 21.16
C SER A 5 -7.13 5.34 21.53
N PRO A 6 -6.25 4.85 20.65
CA PRO A 6 -5.44 3.70 20.99
C PRO A 6 -4.45 4.06 22.10
N PRO A 7 -4.08 3.13 22.98
CA PRO A 7 -3.11 3.40 24.01
C PRO A 7 -1.75 3.73 23.40
N PRO A 8 -1.00 4.65 24.04
CA PRO A 8 0.33 4.97 23.55
C PRO A 8 1.23 3.74 23.61
N GLY A 9 1.89 3.46 22.53
CA GLY A 9 2.77 2.31 22.42
C GLY A 9 2.21 1.19 21.57
N SER A 10 0.90 0.99 21.53
CA SER A 10 0.30 -0.03 20.68
C SER A 10 0.30 0.38 19.21
N ASP A 11 0.41 1.68 18.94
CA ASP A 11 0.46 2.23 17.61
C ASP A 11 1.81 2.07 16.94
N SER A 12 2.86 1.94 17.73
CA SER A 12 4.21 2.06 17.20
C SER A 12 4.71 0.78 16.53
N ALA A 13 4.20 -0.38 16.91
CA ALA A 13 4.67 -1.64 16.33
C ALA A 13 3.61 -2.29 15.45
N GLY A 14 2.45 -2.60 16.02
CA GLY A 14 1.41 -3.31 15.29
C GLY A 14 0.66 -2.45 14.31
N GLY A 15 0.33 -1.21 14.71
CA GLY A 15 -0.45 -0.31 13.87
C GLY A 15 0.26 0.09 12.58
N THR A 16 1.57 0.30 12.66
CA THR A 16 2.36 0.66 11.48
C THR A 16 2.43 -0.48 10.48
N ASP A 17 2.63 -1.69 10.96
CA ASP A 17 2.71 -2.85 10.09
C ASP A 17 1.39 -3.15 9.40
N LEU A 18 0.28 -3.07 10.14
CA LEU A 18 -1.05 -3.27 9.58
C LEU A 18 -1.37 -2.21 8.54
N ARG A 19 -1.01 -0.96 8.83
CA ARG A 19 -1.23 0.13 7.89
C ARG A 19 -0.42 -0.07 6.62
N ARG A 20 0.83 -0.48 6.77
CA ARG A 20 1.69 -0.76 5.63
C ARG A 20 1.14 -1.91 4.80
N GLU A 21 0.70 -2.97 5.43
CA GLU A 21 0.09 -4.10 4.73
C GLU A 21 -1.17 -3.70 3.98
N ALA A 22 -1.99 -2.86 4.60
CA ALA A 22 -3.20 -2.37 3.96
C ALA A 22 -2.86 -1.52 2.73
N LEU A 23 -1.83 -0.69 2.82
CA LEU A 23 -1.38 0.12 1.68
C LEU A 23 -0.84 -0.77 0.57
N ILE A 24 -0.07 -1.78 0.90
CA ILE A 24 0.48 -2.73 -0.07
C ILE A 24 -0.65 -3.47 -0.77
N ALA A 25 -1.63 -3.96 -0.02
CA ALA A 25 -2.77 -4.65 -0.59
C ALA A 25 -3.58 -3.74 -1.52
N SER A 26 -3.77 -2.49 -1.12
CA SER A 26 -4.47 -1.51 -1.92
C SER A 26 -3.74 -1.21 -3.23
N LEU A 27 -2.42 -1.02 -3.16
CA LEU A 27 -1.61 -0.79 -4.35
C LEU A 27 -1.66 -1.99 -5.30
N ARG A 28 -1.56 -3.19 -4.74
CA ARG A 28 -1.60 -4.42 -5.53
C ARG A 28 -2.91 -4.54 -6.28
N GLN A 29 -4.02 -4.29 -5.60
CA GLN A 29 -5.34 -4.37 -6.21
C GLN A 29 -5.51 -3.32 -7.29
N ARG A 30 -5.12 -2.08 -7.01
CA ARG A 30 -5.25 -1.01 -7.98
C ARG A 30 -4.34 -1.23 -9.19
N PHE A 31 -3.15 -1.75 -8.97
CA PHE A 31 -2.23 -2.06 -10.05
C PHE A 31 -2.79 -3.17 -10.94
N ALA A 32 -3.34 -4.21 -10.33
CA ALA A 32 -3.95 -5.30 -11.09
C ALA A 32 -5.10 -4.82 -11.97
N LEU A 33 -5.93 -3.92 -11.44
CA LEU A 33 -7.02 -3.33 -12.21
C LEU A 33 -6.50 -2.49 -13.36
N ALA A 34 -5.49 -1.66 -13.11
CA ALA A 34 -4.89 -0.83 -14.15
C ALA A 34 -4.26 -1.69 -15.23
N ASP A 35 -3.60 -2.77 -14.85
CA ASP A 35 -2.98 -3.70 -15.77
C ASP A 35 -4.03 -4.38 -16.65
N ALA A 36 -5.11 -4.85 -16.04
CA ALA A 36 -6.20 -5.50 -16.77
C ALA A 36 -6.86 -4.56 -17.79
N ARG A 37 -6.90 -3.26 -17.47
CA ARG A 37 -7.48 -2.26 -18.35
C ARG A 37 -6.49 -1.69 -19.37
N GLY A 38 -5.22 -2.04 -19.25
CA GLY A 38 -4.18 -1.48 -20.10
C GLY A 38 -3.94 0.01 -19.84
N ASP A 39 -4.18 0.46 -18.63
CA ASP A 39 -4.08 1.87 -18.26
C ASP A 39 -2.66 2.20 -17.79
N ALA A 40 -1.82 2.60 -18.73
CA ALA A 40 -0.43 2.91 -18.44
C ALA A 40 -0.30 4.15 -17.53
N GLU A 41 -1.18 5.12 -17.69
CA GLU A 41 -1.14 6.32 -16.86
C GLU A 41 -1.44 6.00 -15.41
N ALA A 42 -2.45 5.14 -15.17
CA ALA A 42 -2.77 4.71 -13.83
C ALA A 42 -1.61 3.94 -13.21
N LYS A 43 -0.96 3.08 -13.98
CA LYS A 43 0.20 2.34 -13.51
C LYS A 43 1.32 3.29 -13.09
N GLN A 44 1.61 4.30 -13.91
CA GLN A 44 2.64 5.28 -13.57
C GLN A 44 2.29 6.06 -12.32
N ALA A 45 1.02 6.44 -12.17
CA ALA A 45 0.58 7.14 -10.97
C ALA A 45 0.76 6.29 -9.73
N LEU A 46 0.49 4.99 -9.84
CA LEU A 46 0.70 4.06 -8.73
C LEU A 46 2.17 3.92 -8.36
N PHE A 47 3.06 3.88 -9.35
CA PHE A 47 4.49 3.85 -9.08
C PHE A 47 4.94 5.10 -8.33
N LYS A 48 4.46 6.26 -8.75
CA LYS A 48 4.80 7.51 -8.08
C LYS A 48 4.28 7.54 -6.64
N GLU A 49 3.05 7.08 -6.44
CA GLU A 49 2.46 6.99 -5.12
C GLU A 49 3.26 6.05 -4.23
N ALA A 50 3.67 4.91 -4.77
CA ALA A 50 4.45 3.94 -4.02
C ALA A 50 5.81 4.50 -3.62
N VAL A 51 6.45 5.23 -4.52
CA VAL A 51 7.72 5.90 -4.21
C VAL A 51 7.53 6.91 -3.09
N TYR A 52 6.47 7.69 -3.17
CA TYR A 52 6.15 8.66 -2.14
C TYR A 52 5.93 8.00 -0.78
N LEU A 53 5.28 6.84 -0.79
CA LEU A 53 5.02 6.08 0.43
C LEU A 53 6.20 5.21 0.86
N ASN A 54 7.29 5.25 0.12
CA ASN A 54 8.48 4.45 0.38
C ASN A 54 8.19 2.95 0.34
N LEU A 55 7.35 2.54 -0.62
CA LEU A 55 7.00 1.15 -0.84
C LEU A 55 7.57 0.69 -2.17
N PRO A 56 8.64 -0.09 -2.18
CA PRO A 56 9.22 -0.56 -3.44
C PRO A 56 8.26 -1.48 -4.19
N PRO A 57 8.32 -1.49 -5.52
CA PRO A 57 7.39 -2.30 -6.32
C PRO A 57 7.42 -3.78 -6.00
N GLU A 58 8.53 -4.27 -5.49
CA GLU A 58 8.70 -5.67 -5.13
C GLU A 58 7.67 -6.13 -4.10
N LEU A 59 7.16 -5.20 -3.29
CA LEU A 59 6.21 -5.52 -2.23
C LEU A 59 4.79 -5.69 -2.75
N TRP A 60 4.43 -5.02 -3.82
CA TRP A 60 3.05 -4.99 -4.30
C TRP A 60 2.88 -5.42 -5.76
N GLN A 61 3.95 -5.56 -6.49
CA GLN A 61 3.89 -6.17 -7.83
C GLN A 61 3.97 -7.68 -7.71
N GLU A 62 3.18 -8.36 -8.53
CA GLU A 62 3.28 -9.80 -8.60
C GLU A 62 4.54 -10.18 -9.38
N PRO A 63 5.34 -11.13 -8.87
CA PRO A 63 6.48 -11.57 -9.62
C PRO A 63 6.05 -12.24 -10.91
N PRO A 64 6.82 -12.12 -11.98
CA PRO A 64 6.53 -12.81 -13.22
C PRO A 64 6.53 -14.33 -12.99
N ALA A 65 5.54 -14.98 -13.53
CA ALA A 65 5.39 -16.41 -13.36
C ALA A 65 6.52 -17.16 -14.05
#